data_273681c31598de1c049957f4dc00d97c
#
_entry.id   273681c31598de1c049957f4dc00d97c
#
_cell.length_a   1.000
_cell.length_b   1.000
_cell.length_c   1.000
_cell.angle_alpha   90.00
_cell.angle_beta   90.00
_cell.angle_gamma   90.00
#
_symmetry.space_group_name_H-M   'P 1'
#
loop_
_entity.id
_entity.type
_entity.pdbx_description
1 polymer ?
#
loop_
_entity_poly.entity_id
_entity_poly.type
_entity_poly.pdbx_seq_one_letter_code
_entity_poly.pdbx_strand_id
1 'polypeptide(L)'
;MYNLYFLMSALFVLMAVLGAVDSSLVSLNILPWFNGLRWVRVHLITLGAMTEAIFGILPLLAAIRYSLPRPPFRWATWLALNAGLLTLLIGIPIVNGPLIITGGTLIFTATVLLMSQLAALRPATPPA
;
A
#
# COMPACT_ATOMS: atom_id res chain seq x y z
N MET A 1 5.15 -16.57 -10.54
CA MET A 1 5.16 -15.10 -10.70
C MET A 1 4.90 -14.47 -9.34
N TYR A 2 5.84 -13.72 -8.82
CA TYR A 2 5.71 -13.11 -7.49
C TYR A 2 4.68 -11.97 -7.54
N ASN A 3 3.87 -11.85 -6.49
CA ASN A 3 2.94 -10.74 -6.37
C ASN A 3 3.69 -9.54 -5.76
N LEU A 4 3.89 -8.49 -6.54
CA LEU A 4 4.63 -7.29 -6.12
C LEU A 4 3.97 -6.57 -4.95
N TYR A 5 2.66 -6.68 -4.77
CA TYR A 5 1.98 -6.14 -3.59
C TYR A 5 2.46 -6.79 -2.30
N PHE A 6 2.60 -8.12 -2.29
CA PHE A 6 3.10 -8.83 -1.10
C PHE A 6 4.58 -8.55 -0.86
N LEU A 7 5.38 -8.37 -1.91
CA LEU A 7 6.76 -7.94 -1.78
C LEU A 7 6.85 -6.55 -1.13
N MET A 8 6.05 -5.59 -1.59
CA MET A 8 6.01 -4.25 -1.01
C MET A 8 5.46 -4.27 0.41
N SER A 9 4.44 -5.07 0.70
CA SER A 9 3.94 -5.28 2.06
C SER A 9 5.04 -5.77 2.99
N ALA A 10 5.82 -6.77 2.56
CA ALA A 10 6.95 -7.29 3.33
C ALA A 10 8.05 -6.23 3.55
N LEU A 11 8.34 -5.41 2.54
CA LEU A 11 9.30 -4.30 2.67
C LEU A 11 8.82 -3.25 3.68
N PHE A 12 7.54 -2.87 3.67
CA PHE A 12 6.99 -1.95 4.66
C PHE A 12 7.08 -2.51 6.08
N VAL A 13 6.79 -3.80 6.28
CA VAL A 13 6.97 -4.47 7.57
C VAL A 13 8.43 -4.46 7.99
N LEU A 14 9.34 -4.81 7.09
CA LEU A 14 10.78 -4.78 7.36
C LEU A 14 11.26 -3.40 7.78
N MET A 15 10.85 -2.34 7.06
CA MET A 15 11.19 -0.96 7.42
C MET A 15 10.63 -0.57 8.79
N ALA A 16 9.42 -1.01 9.13
CA ALA A 16 8.81 -0.76 10.44
C ALA A 16 9.59 -1.47 11.56
N VAL A 17 10.01 -2.70 11.33
CA VAL A 17 10.83 -3.48 12.29
C VAL A 17 12.19 -2.83 12.49
N LEU A 18 12.88 -2.44 11.41
CA LEU A 18 14.17 -1.74 11.49
C LEU A 18 14.04 -0.42 12.25
N GLY A 19 12.98 0.35 12.01
CA GLY A 19 12.70 1.57 12.75
C GLY A 19 12.40 1.33 14.23
N ALA A 20 11.77 0.21 14.58
CA ALA A 20 11.54 -0.18 15.97
C ALA A 20 12.85 -0.59 16.67
N VAL A 21 13.71 -1.33 15.98
CA VAL A 21 15.05 -1.71 16.49
C VAL A 21 15.91 -0.47 16.71
N ASP A 22 15.97 0.46 15.75
CA ASP A 22 16.70 1.73 15.88
C ASP A 22 16.25 2.53 17.11
N SER A 23 14.94 2.63 17.34
CA SER A 23 14.40 3.36 18.49
C SER A 23 14.66 2.64 19.83
N SER A 24 14.83 1.33 19.82
CA SER A 24 15.12 0.54 21.03
C SER A 24 16.61 0.63 21.42
N LEU A 25 17.48 0.79 20.44
CA LEU A 25 18.92 0.95 20.59
C LEU A 25 19.32 2.43 20.78
N VAL A 26 18.60 3.18 21.53
CA VAL A 26 18.58 4.64 21.80
C VAL A 26 19.88 5.42 21.56
N SER A 27 21.01 4.77 21.56
CA SER A 27 22.34 5.34 21.28
C SER A 27 22.59 5.63 19.80
N LEU A 28 21.77 5.08 18.90
CA LEU A 28 21.88 5.25 17.45
C LEU A 28 20.73 6.10 16.92
N ASN A 29 20.54 7.29 17.48
CA ASN A 29 19.52 8.24 17.02
C ASN A 29 19.93 8.78 15.63
N ILE A 30 19.77 7.95 14.60
CA ILE A 30 20.20 8.22 13.23
C ILE A 30 19.43 9.43 12.64
N LEU A 31 18.23 9.68 13.13
CA LEU A 31 17.38 10.78 12.70
C LEU A 31 16.86 11.62 13.88
N PRO A 32 17.75 12.28 14.68
CA PRO A 32 17.35 13.01 15.87
C PRO A 32 16.44 14.21 15.60
N TRP A 33 16.39 14.68 14.37
CA TRP A 33 15.56 15.79 13.92
C TRP A 33 14.15 15.37 13.48
N PHE A 34 13.87 14.06 13.41
CA PHE A 34 12.61 13.55 12.87
C PHE A 34 11.64 13.14 13.97
N ASN A 35 10.85 14.09 14.47
CA ASN A 35 9.87 13.85 15.53
C ASN A 35 8.70 12.92 15.13
N GLY A 36 8.52 12.67 13.84
CA GLY A 36 7.47 11.82 13.28
C GLY A 36 7.78 10.33 13.19
N LEU A 37 8.94 9.87 13.69
CA LEU A 37 9.41 8.49 13.51
C LEU A 37 8.46 7.45 14.10
N ARG A 38 7.86 7.72 15.25
CA ARG A 38 6.86 6.84 15.88
C ARG A 38 5.60 6.74 15.00
N TRP A 39 5.14 7.86 14.47
CA TRP A 39 4.02 7.91 13.54
C TRP A 39 4.31 7.11 12.29
N VAL A 40 5.49 7.30 11.67
CA VAL A 40 5.91 6.58 10.46
C VAL A 40 5.94 5.09 10.69
N ARG A 41 6.50 4.60 11.81
CA ARG A 41 6.54 3.16 12.11
C ARG A 41 5.15 2.52 12.15
N VAL A 42 4.21 3.16 12.83
CA VAL A 42 2.84 2.66 12.90
C VAL A 42 2.21 2.66 11.52
N HIS A 43 2.40 3.72 10.74
CA HIS A 43 1.76 3.87 9.45
C HIS A 43 2.45 3.10 8.32
N LEU A 44 3.72 2.73 8.46
CA LEU A 44 4.36 1.73 7.59
C LEU A 44 3.61 0.39 7.62
N ILE A 45 3.12 -0.02 8.79
CA ILE A 45 2.33 -1.24 8.92
C ILE A 45 0.88 -1.01 8.47
N THR A 46 0.22 0.01 9.01
CA THR A 46 -1.22 0.23 8.78
C THR A 46 -1.52 0.75 7.38
N LEU A 47 -0.88 1.84 6.95
CA LEU A 47 -1.07 2.39 5.61
C LEU A 47 -0.26 1.62 4.55
N GLY A 48 0.97 1.26 4.86
CA GLY A 48 1.84 0.55 3.91
C GLY A 48 1.47 -0.92 3.77
N ALA A 49 1.89 -1.75 4.72
CA ALA A 49 1.83 -3.20 4.61
C ALA A 49 0.39 -3.73 4.47
N MET A 50 -0.55 -3.23 5.27
CA MET A 50 -1.94 -3.71 5.21
C MET A 50 -2.62 -3.31 3.91
N THR A 51 -2.44 -2.08 3.44
CA THR A 51 -3.03 -1.61 2.18
C THR A 51 -2.47 -2.40 1.00
N GLU A 52 -1.16 -2.61 0.93
CA GLU A 52 -0.54 -3.44 -0.10
C GLU A 52 -1.07 -4.87 -0.09
N ALA A 53 -1.20 -5.48 1.09
CA ALA A 53 -1.74 -6.82 1.22
C ALA A 53 -3.20 -6.90 0.73
N ILE A 54 -4.03 -5.92 1.07
CA ILE A 54 -5.42 -5.84 0.62
C ILE A 54 -5.50 -5.70 -0.90
N PHE A 55 -4.73 -4.79 -1.49
CA PHE A 55 -4.70 -4.61 -2.95
C PHE A 55 -4.20 -5.86 -3.68
N GLY A 56 -3.29 -6.61 -3.07
CA GLY A 56 -2.79 -7.87 -3.64
C GLY A 56 -3.77 -9.03 -3.53
N ILE A 57 -4.49 -9.13 -2.40
CA ILE A 57 -5.35 -10.29 -2.12
C ILE A 57 -6.76 -10.17 -2.69
N LEU A 58 -7.36 -8.98 -2.73
CA LEU A 58 -8.74 -8.82 -3.16
C LEU A 58 -9.02 -9.32 -4.58
N PRO A 59 -8.20 -9.00 -5.61
CA PRO A 59 -8.41 -9.55 -6.95
C PRO A 59 -8.29 -11.08 -6.99
N LEU A 60 -7.38 -11.65 -6.20
CA LEU A 60 -7.20 -13.10 -6.11
C LEU A 60 -8.42 -13.77 -5.48
N LEU A 61 -8.92 -13.23 -4.37
CA LEU A 61 -10.12 -13.75 -3.70
C LEU A 61 -11.35 -13.64 -4.60
N ALA A 62 -11.51 -12.52 -5.32
CA ALA A 62 -12.61 -12.36 -6.27
C ALA A 62 -12.51 -13.38 -7.42
N ALA A 63 -11.33 -13.61 -7.97
CA ALA A 63 -11.13 -14.62 -9.00
C ALA A 63 -11.45 -16.05 -8.49
N ILE A 64 -10.99 -16.40 -7.30
CA ILE A 64 -11.31 -17.70 -6.67
C ILE A 64 -12.81 -17.82 -6.45
N ARG A 65 -13.45 -16.79 -5.93
CA ARG A 65 -14.90 -16.79 -5.65
C ARG A 65 -15.74 -17.06 -6.89
N TYR A 66 -15.30 -16.57 -8.04
CA TYR A 66 -16.00 -16.72 -9.31
C TYR A 66 -15.42 -17.81 -10.22
N SER A 67 -14.47 -18.61 -9.71
CA SER A 67 -13.79 -19.66 -10.48
C SER A 67 -13.14 -19.13 -11.76
N LEU A 68 -12.59 -17.92 -11.70
CA LEU A 68 -11.93 -17.25 -12.82
C LEU A 68 -10.41 -17.53 -12.79
N PRO A 69 -9.74 -17.41 -13.95
CA PRO A 69 -8.28 -17.47 -13.98
C PRO A 69 -7.66 -16.32 -13.18
N ARG A 70 -6.40 -16.50 -12.79
CA ARG A 70 -5.65 -15.49 -12.03
C ARG A 70 -5.69 -14.14 -12.76
N PRO A 71 -6.13 -13.05 -12.09
CA PRO A 71 -6.21 -11.74 -12.72
C PRO A 71 -4.81 -11.21 -13.09
N PRO A 72 -4.69 -10.48 -14.20
CA PRO A 72 -3.42 -9.89 -14.60
C PRO A 72 -2.98 -8.81 -13.61
N PHE A 73 -1.66 -8.68 -13.44
CA PHE A 73 -1.08 -7.61 -12.63
C PHE A 73 -1.24 -6.26 -13.35
N ARG A 74 -1.77 -5.26 -12.64
CA ARG A 74 -1.97 -3.90 -13.17
C ARG A 74 -0.93 -2.93 -12.63
N TRP A 75 0.05 -2.61 -13.44
CA TRP A 75 1.12 -1.67 -13.11
C TRP A 75 0.62 -0.28 -12.71
N ALA A 76 -0.40 0.24 -13.39
CA ALA A 76 -0.97 1.55 -13.10
C ALA A 76 -1.51 1.64 -11.68
N THR A 77 -2.25 0.63 -11.22
CA THR A 77 -2.77 0.55 -9.85
C THR A 77 -1.63 0.46 -8.84
N TRP A 78 -0.65 -0.40 -9.09
CA TRP A 78 0.49 -0.60 -8.19
C TRP A 78 1.35 0.65 -8.07
N LEU A 79 1.67 1.32 -9.19
CA LEU A 79 2.45 2.55 -9.21
C LEU A 79 1.72 3.70 -8.51
N ALA A 80 0.42 3.88 -8.79
CA ALA A 80 -0.39 4.91 -8.14
C ALA A 80 -0.46 4.69 -6.62
N LEU A 81 -0.67 3.45 -6.18
CA LEU A 81 -0.71 3.11 -4.77
C LEU A 81 0.62 3.41 -4.08
N ASN A 82 1.72 2.87 -4.61
CA ASN A 82 3.03 3.04 -3.98
C ASN A 82 3.51 4.49 -3.99
N ALA A 83 3.34 5.20 -5.09
CA ALA A 83 3.65 6.63 -5.16
C ALA A 83 2.82 7.43 -4.13
N GLY A 84 1.54 7.12 -4.00
CA GLY A 84 0.65 7.75 -3.02
C GLY A 84 1.04 7.44 -1.58
N LEU A 85 1.32 6.18 -1.26
CA LEU A 85 1.74 5.75 0.08
C LEU A 85 3.05 6.42 0.50
N LEU A 86 4.07 6.37 -0.36
CA LEU A 86 5.36 6.99 -0.07
C LEU A 86 5.24 8.51 0.09
N THR A 87 4.44 9.15 -0.77
CA THR A 87 4.20 10.60 -0.69
C THR A 87 3.50 10.98 0.61
N LEU A 88 2.50 10.21 1.06
CA LEU A 88 1.84 10.44 2.36
C LEU A 88 2.76 10.16 3.54
N LEU A 89 3.51 9.07 3.51
CA LEU A 89 4.44 8.70 4.59
C LEU A 89 5.54 9.75 4.79
N ILE A 90 5.89 10.49 3.75
CA ILE A 90 6.81 11.62 3.83
C ILE A 90 6.06 12.92 4.18
N GLY A 91 4.96 13.19 3.51
CA GLY A 91 4.25 14.47 3.59
C GLY A 91 3.60 14.75 4.93
N ILE A 92 3.01 13.74 5.57
CA ILE A 92 2.31 13.93 6.84
C ILE A 92 3.28 14.28 7.99
N PRO A 93 4.39 13.55 8.20
CA PRO A 93 5.32 13.89 9.28
C PRO A 93 5.94 15.29 9.17
N ILE A 94 6.18 15.77 7.95
CA ILE A 94 6.72 17.11 7.71
C ILE A 94 5.64 18.18 7.53
N VAL A 95 4.36 17.78 7.67
CA VAL A 95 3.18 18.66 7.53
C VAL A 95 3.20 19.44 6.19
N ASN A 96 3.52 18.76 5.11
CA ASN A 96 3.56 19.35 3.77
C ASN A 96 2.23 19.14 3.05
N GLY A 97 1.38 20.19 2.99
CA GLY A 97 0.06 20.13 2.39
C GLY A 97 0.03 19.62 0.94
N PRO A 98 0.84 20.16 0.02
CA PRO A 98 0.92 19.66 -1.35
C PRO A 98 1.23 18.16 -1.44
N LEU A 99 2.16 17.65 -0.66
CA LEU A 99 2.49 16.22 -0.64
C LEU A 99 1.33 15.37 -0.10
N ILE A 100 0.64 15.85 0.94
CA ILE A 100 -0.51 15.16 1.53
C ILE A 100 -1.66 15.05 0.50
N ILE A 101 -1.97 16.15 -0.18
CA ILE A 101 -3.03 16.18 -1.21
C ILE A 101 -2.65 15.27 -2.38
N THR A 102 -1.42 15.35 -2.86
CA THR A 102 -0.94 14.52 -3.97
C THR A 102 -0.98 13.04 -3.60
N GLY A 103 -0.47 12.67 -2.43
CA GLY A 103 -0.47 11.29 -1.95
C GLY A 103 -1.88 10.74 -1.77
N GLY A 104 -2.78 11.51 -1.16
CA GLY A 104 -4.19 11.16 -0.99
C GLY A 104 -4.89 10.95 -2.33
N THR A 105 -4.68 11.84 -3.30
CA THR A 105 -5.24 11.73 -4.65
C THR A 105 -4.74 10.48 -5.37
N LEU A 106 -3.46 10.16 -5.26
CA LEU A 106 -2.88 8.95 -5.85
C LEU A 106 -3.46 7.67 -5.25
N ILE A 107 -3.62 7.61 -3.92
CA ILE A 107 -4.25 6.46 -3.25
C ILE A 107 -5.72 6.33 -3.64
N PHE A 108 -6.44 7.44 -3.71
CA PHE A 108 -7.83 7.44 -4.18
C PHE A 108 -7.92 6.92 -5.63
N THR A 109 -7.03 7.37 -6.51
CA THR A 109 -6.94 6.88 -7.89
C THR A 109 -6.65 5.38 -7.93
N ALA A 110 -5.69 4.90 -7.14
CA ALA A 110 -5.39 3.48 -7.04
C ALA A 110 -6.61 2.67 -6.58
N THR A 111 -7.35 3.19 -5.61
CA THR A 111 -8.59 2.55 -5.11
C THR A 111 -9.67 2.47 -6.20
N VAL A 112 -9.88 3.53 -6.97
CA VAL A 112 -10.81 3.51 -8.11
C VAL A 112 -10.37 2.49 -9.17
N LEU A 113 -9.08 2.42 -9.46
CA LEU A 113 -8.53 1.42 -10.39
C LEU A 113 -8.74 -0.02 -9.86
N LEU A 114 -8.53 -0.25 -8.56
CA LEU A 114 -8.81 -1.54 -7.94
C LEU A 114 -10.30 -1.89 -8.04
N MET A 115 -11.19 -0.96 -7.73
CA MET A 115 -12.63 -1.17 -7.84
C MET A 115 -13.05 -1.50 -9.27
N SER A 116 -12.47 -0.83 -10.26
CA SER A 116 -12.72 -1.13 -11.68
C SER A 116 -12.24 -2.53 -12.06
N GLN A 117 -11.09 -2.95 -11.54
CA GLN A 117 -10.58 -4.30 -11.74
C GLN A 117 -11.50 -5.36 -11.13
N LEU A 118 -11.95 -5.15 -9.89
CA LEU A 118 -12.89 -6.06 -9.22
C LEU A 118 -14.23 -6.14 -9.93
N ALA A 119 -14.74 -5.01 -10.44
CA ALA A 119 -15.97 -4.97 -11.22
C ALA A 119 -15.84 -5.76 -12.54
N ALA A 120 -14.68 -5.74 -13.18
CA ALA A 120 -14.41 -6.51 -14.40
C ALA A 120 -14.32 -8.04 -14.16
N LEU A 121 -14.07 -8.47 -12.92
CA LEU A 121 -14.01 -9.90 -12.55
C LEU A 121 -15.40 -10.52 -12.26
N ARG A 122 -16.49 -9.79 -12.50
CA ARG A 122 -17.82 -10.36 -12.33
C ARG A 122 -18.07 -11.47 -13.36
N PRO A 123 -18.73 -12.59 -12.96
CA PRO A 123 -19.15 -13.58 -13.92
C PRO A 123 -20.09 -12.94 -14.93
N ALA A 124 -20.00 -13.35 -16.20
CA ALA A 124 -21.00 -12.98 -17.19
C ALA A 124 -22.37 -13.41 -16.64
N THR A 125 -23.36 -12.53 -16.69
CA THR A 125 -24.72 -12.87 -16.30
C THR A 125 -25.14 -14.09 -17.13
N PRO A 126 -25.56 -15.20 -16.50
CA PRO A 126 -25.98 -16.35 -17.28
C PRO A 126 -27.11 -15.93 -18.23
N PRO A 127 -27.10 -16.39 -19.47
CA PRO A 127 -28.19 -16.11 -20.39
C PRO A 127 -29.51 -16.55 -19.77
N ALA A 128 -30.50 -15.68 -19.87
CA ALA A 128 -31.83 -15.96 -19.31
C ALA A 128 -32.47 -17.21 -19.92
#